data_2dbc81cb865c20af261f78b077992c2e
#
_entry.id   2dbc81cb865c20af261f78b077992c2e
#
_cell.length_a   1.000
_cell.length_b   1.000
_cell.length_c   1.000
_cell.angle_alpha   90.00
_cell.angle_beta   90.00
_cell.angle_gamma   90.00
#
_symmetry.space_group_name_H-M   'P 1'
#
loop_
_entity.id
_entity.type
_entity.pdbx_description
1 polymer ?
#
loop_
_entity_poly.entity_id
_entity_poly.type
_entity_poly.pdbx_seq_one_letter_code
_entity_poly.pdbx_strand_id
1 'polypeptide(L)'
;MMRRFFPFQLAGWLALSLAAPVLAQHSLPENAVAANLSDLTNDQLLQRLKEAYVAKDISACRDMVPMLAEVVRRKSFDPSYAPFKLRFDLQCAVDEKRYGDAYPLLLQNEKVNGPVVAPIAAVMIALEAKQYDTAADRLIAAAGQPADAGGLSDSFNNVRWLDGKLAAADRHDLALSLNHRFLKTPAYRTLAERDKDYINETLFRREVEAGNIAAARPFLGSMTEPYWYFRLLTDRRYAAFWPDLERAAGPNMATAFDANIEKARSELRREPKSSEKLSGLVTALNEAGHYEEVLTLTESFAAPETLATLEEFHFWALDARANALDGVGREAEASALFDAMAAVPFDREKNGWLVNFVANRSGRLARMGEWEKTLAASERAAFVANQFGSPYVRQIIAVDRACALAELGRNEELQPLLAKIDENRADDPASAIQALQCAGRSDRAAEIVIEALRDPDLRTGMLRNLQGQEFTTLAGRTGADDMFLPLKKRPDVAALFNEVGRDLPPSLITPAGKRWLAQQDAAAPQSGG
;
A
#
# COMPACT_ATOMS: atom_id res chain seq x y z
N MET A 1 -9.38 2.28 6.92
CA MET A 1 -7.92 2.32 7.12
C MET A 1 -7.23 2.11 5.78
N MET A 2 -6.83 3.19 5.13
CA MET A 2 -6.16 3.10 3.83
C MET A 2 -4.79 2.45 4.01
N ARG A 3 -4.57 1.31 3.33
CA ARG A 3 -3.25 0.70 3.19
C ARG A 3 -2.36 1.71 2.45
N ARG A 4 -1.27 2.15 3.08
CA ARG A 4 -0.20 2.88 2.40
C ARG A 4 0.42 1.98 1.34
N PHE A 5 -0.05 2.09 0.11
CA PHE A 5 0.71 1.65 -1.05
C PHE A 5 1.53 2.85 -1.52
N PHE A 6 2.80 2.90 -1.14
CA PHE A 6 3.75 3.68 -1.89
C PHE A 6 3.94 3.00 -3.25
N PRO A 7 3.74 3.69 -4.36
CA PRO A 7 4.24 3.21 -5.62
C PRO A 7 5.76 3.27 -5.54
N PHE A 8 6.41 2.12 -5.53
CA PHE A 8 7.83 2.05 -5.83
C PHE A 8 8.01 2.57 -7.25
N GLN A 9 8.36 3.83 -7.41
CA GLN A 9 9.02 4.31 -8.61
C GLN A 9 10.44 3.75 -8.60
N LEU A 10 10.60 2.54 -9.15
CA LEU A 10 11.88 1.92 -9.49
C LEU A 10 12.50 2.52 -10.77
N ALA A 11 12.23 3.78 -11.06
CA ALA A 11 12.91 4.54 -12.08
C ALA A 11 13.83 5.54 -11.37
N GLY A 12 15.07 5.12 -11.05
CA GLY A 12 16.06 6.10 -10.63
C GLY A 12 17.13 5.70 -9.60
N TRP A 13 17.19 4.45 -9.10
CA TRP A 13 18.13 4.08 -8.04
C TRP A 13 19.11 2.97 -8.45
N LEU A 14 19.74 3.12 -9.60
CA LEU A 14 21.08 2.58 -9.86
C LEU A 14 22.05 3.76 -10.02
N ALA A 15 22.06 4.66 -9.02
CA ALA A 15 23.14 5.63 -8.90
C ALA A 15 24.41 4.86 -8.51
N LEU A 16 25.19 4.50 -9.51
CA LEU A 16 26.60 4.17 -9.34
C LEU A 16 27.26 5.38 -8.68
N SER A 17 27.54 5.30 -7.37
CA SER A 17 28.40 6.26 -6.68
C SER A 17 29.84 6.06 -7.19
N LEU A 18 30.10 6.67 -8.34
CA LEU A 18 31.44 6.84 -8.88
C LEU A 18 31.82 8.29 -8.67
N ALA A 19 32.82 8.53 -7.81
CA ALA A 19 33.52 9.79 -7.80
C ALA A 19 34.20 9.96 -9.16
N ALA A 20 33.54 10.70 -10.06
CA ALA A 20 34.10 11.08 -11.36
C ALA A 20 34.64 12.51 -11.29
N PRO A 21 35.82 12.80 -11.89
CA PRO A 21 36.26 14.18 -12.07
C PRO A 21 35.34 14.90 -13.06
N VAL A 22 34.99 16.14 -12.69
CA VAL A 22 34.17 17.05 -13.49
C VAL A 22 34.84 17.31 -14.85
N LEU A 23 34.22 16.83 -15.93
CA LEU A 23 34.57 17.21 -17.31
C LEU A 23 33.33 17.79 -18.01
N ALA A 24 33.60 18.83 -18.80
CA ALA A 24 32.64 19.73 -19.43
C ALA A 24 31.59 19.03 -20.32
N GLN A 25 30.37 19.60 -20.30
CA GLN A 25 29.19 19.20 -21.06
C GLN A 25 29.36 19.49 -22.57
N HIS A 26 29.24 18.48 -23.42
CA HIS A 26 28.90 18.63 -24.83
C HIS A 26 27.81 17.61 -25.20
N SER A 27 26.73 18.10 -25.79
CA SER A 27 25.65 17.29 -26.35
C SER A 27 26.10 16.59 -27.63
N LEU A 28 25.93 15.29 -27.74
CA LEU A 28 26.16 14.54 -28.98
C LEU A 28 25.03 14.80 -29.99
N PRO A 29 25.36 14.96 -31.31
CA PRO A 29 24.34 15.10 -32.34
C PRO A 29 23.55 13.81 -32.56
N GLU A 30 22.24 13.94 -32.81
CA GLU A 30 21.24 12.89 -32.96
C GLU A 30 21.45 11.91 -34.14
N ASN A 31 22.45 12.13 -34.99
CA ASN A 31 22.69 11.37 -36.22
C ASN A 31 24.12 10.80 -36.31
N ALA A 32 24.60 10.11 -35.28
CA ALA A 32 25.77 9.25 -35.47
C ALA A 32 25.31 7.94 -36.10
N VAL A 33 25.29 7.86 -37.43
CA VAL A 33 25.27 6.62 -38.21
C VAL A 33 26.20 5.62 -37.52
N ALA A 34 25.71 4.42 -37.23
CA ALA A 34 26.46 3.36 -36.58
C ALA A 34 27.70 3.00 -37.40
N ALA A 35 28.78 3.78 -37.23
CA ALA A 35 30.09 3.38 -37.73
C ALA A 35 30.40 2.02 -37.08
N ASN A 36 30.79 1.04 -37.88
CA ASN A 36 31.18 -0.26 -37.40
C ASN A 36 32.28 -0.09 -36.35
N LEU A 37 32.01 -0.43 -35.09
CA LEU A 37 32.96 -0.23 -33.99
C LEU A 37 34.31 -0.88 -34.26
N SER A 38 34.36 -1.94 -35.10
CA SER A 38 35.58 -2.62 -35.51
C SER A 38 36.50 -1.73 -36.36
N ASP A 39 35.98 -0.71 -37.06
CA ASP A 39 36.73 0.14 -37.95
C ASP A 39 37.38 1.35 -37.25
N LEU A 40 36.98 1.59 -35.99
CA LEU A 40 37.56 2.67 -35.17
C LEU A 40 38.98 2.31 -34.70
N THR A 41 39.85 3.27 -34.63
CA THR A 41 41.13 3.14 -33.90
C THR A 41 40.87 2.99 -32.39
N ASN A 42 41.87 2.50 -31.65
CA ASN A 42 41.75 2.37 -30.18
C ASN A 42 41.45 3.75 -29.52
N ASP A 43 42.09 4.81 -29.95
CA ASP A 43 41.87 6.17 -29.41
C ASP A 43 40.46 6.68 -29.71
N GLN A 44 39.96 6.44 -30.91
CA GLN A 44 38.61 6.79 -31.30
C GLN A 44 37.54 6.00 -30.48
N LEU A 45 37.78 4.73 -30.26
CA LEU A 45 36.88 3.88 -29.46
C LEU A 45 36.86 4.33 -27.99
N LEU A 46 38.03 4.61 -27.41
CA LEU A 46 38.12 5.14 -26.04
C LEU A 46 37.48 6.51 -25.88
N GLN A 47 37.65 7.38 -26.88
CA GLN A 47 37.04 8.72 -26.88
C GLN A 47 35.51 8.59 -26.88
N ARG A 48 34.93 7.76 -27.78
CA ARG A 48 33.47 7.48 -27.79
C ARG A 48 32.98 6.90 -26.49
N LEU A 49 33.73 5.93 -25.90
CA LEU A 49 33.37 5.34 -24.63
C LEU A 49 33.31 6.39 -23.51
N LYS A 50 34.26 7.31 -23.45
CA LYS A 50 34.27 8.41 -22.48
C LYS A 50 33.08 9.37 -22.69
N GLU A 51 32.79 9.73 -23.94
CA GLU A 51 31.69 10.61 -24.29
C GLU A 51 30.33 9.97 -23.91
N ALA A 52 30.14 8.68 -24.22
CA ALA A 52 28.95 7.95 -23.84
C ALA A 52 28.80 7.84 -22.31
N TYR A 53 29.90 7.57 -21.60
CA TYR A 53 29.89 7.40 -20.14
C TYR A 53 29.46 8.66 -19.36
N VAL A 54 29.73 9.84 -19.90
CA VAL A 54 29.36 11.14 -19.29
C VAL A 54 28.03 11.70 -19.81
N ALA A 55 27.41 11.06 -20.81
CA ALA A 55 26.14 11.51 -21.36
C ALA A 55 25.01 11.34 -20.36
N LYS A 56 24.08 12.32 -20.30
CA LYS A 56 22.94 12.27 -19.37
C LYS A 56 21.96 11.12 -19.67
N ASP A 57 21.81 10.77 -20.96
CA ASP A 57 20.84 9.78 -21.44
C ASP A 57 21.55 8.48 -21.86
N ILE A 58 22.56 8.06 -21.10
CA ILE A 58 23.33 6.84 -21.38
C ILE A 58 22.45 5.60 -21.28
N SER A 59 22.49 4.74 -22.28
CA SER A 59 21.91 3.40 -22.26
C SER A 59 22.99 2.34 -22.11
N ALA A 60 22.89 1.50 -21.07
CA ALA A 60 23.81 0.39 -20.89
C ALA A 60 23.83 -0.54 -22.11
N CYS A 61 22.65 -0.90 -22.63
CA CYS A 61 22.50 -1.82 -23.76
C CYS A 61 22.95 -1.23 -25.08
N ARG A 62 22.45 -0.03 -25.41
CA ARG A 62 22.68 0.60 -26.72
C ARG A 62 24.08 1.17 -26.85
N ASP A 63 24.56 1.84 -25.80
CA ASP A 63 25.75 2.70 -25.89
C ASP A 63 26.99 2.04 -25.28
N MET A 64 26.88 1.43 -24.11
CA MET A 64 28.05 0.96 -23.35
C MET A 64 28.45 -0.49 -23.66
N VAL A 65 27.50 -1.41 -23.68
CA VAL A 65 27.80 -2.84 -23.84
C VAL A 65 28.50 -3.14 -25.17
N PRO A 66 28.04 -2.61 -26.33
CA PRO A 66 28.71 -2.86 -27.60
C PRO A 66 30.16 -2.33 -27.64
N MET A 67 30.39 -1.08 -27.16
CA MET A 67 31.72 -0.48 -27.13
C MET A 67 32.67 -1.23 -26.21
N LEU A 68 32.20 -1.60 -24.99
CA LEU A 68 32.99 -2.36 -24.03
C LEU A 68 33.29 -3.79 -24.54
N ALA A 69 32.36 -4.41 -25.28
CA ALA A 69 32.60 -5.71 -25.91
C ALA A 69 33.75 -5.63 -26.92
N GLU A 70 33.77 -4.56 -27.75
CA GLU A 70 34.84 -4.35 -28.71
C GLU A 70 36.19 -4.05 -28.03
N VAL A 71 36.19 -3.22 -26.97
CA VAL A 71 37.38 -2.95 -26.15
C VAL A 71 37.99 -4.23 -25.59
N VAL A 72 37.16 -5.05 -24.97
CA VAL A 72 37.63 -6.35 -24.38
C VAL A 72 38.12 -7.32 -25.46
N ARG A 73 37.46 -7.37 -26.63
CA ARG A 73 37.82 -8.20 -27.76
C ARG A 73 39.22 -7.90 -28.29
N ARG A 74 39.63 -6.64 -28.32
CA ARG A 74 40.91 -6.20 -28.93
C ARG A 74 42.18 -6.60 -28.15
N LYS A 75 42.06 -7.04 -26.90
CA LYS A 75 43.16 -7.49 -26.03
C LYS A 75 44.35 -6.50 -25.89
N SER A 76 44.34 -5.37 -26.62
CA SER A 76 45.32 -4.29 -26.57
C SER A 76 45.03 -3.27 -25.49
N PHE A 77 43.85 -3.38 -24.83
CA PHE A 77 43.42 -2.54 -23.75
C PHE A 77 43.73 -3.14 -22.38
N ASP A 78 43.65 -2.26 -21.36
CA ASP A 78 43.82 -2.68 -19.96
C ASP A 78 42.79 -3.76 -19.57
N PRO A 79 43.20 -4.85 -18.93
CA PRO A 79 42.31 -5.91 -18.47
C PRO A 79 41.20 -5.44 -17.54
N SER A 80 41.32 -4.25 -16.91
CA SER A 80 40.28 -3.65 -16.05
C SER A 80 38.97 -3.35 -16.77
N TYR A 81 38.97 -3.27 -18.11
CA TYR A 81 37.74 -3.08 -18.88
C TYR A 81 36.79 -4.29 -18.84
N ALA A 82 37.27 -5.50 -18.60
CA ALA A 82 36.42 -6.68 -18.50
C ALA A 82 35.51 -6.64 -17.25
N PRO A 83 36.00 -6.35 -16.04
CA PRO A 83 35.16 -6.08 -14.87
C PRO A 83 34.18 -4.93 -15.07
N PHE A 84 34.60 -3.85 -15.75
CA PHE A 84 33.75 -2.71 -16.04
C PHE A 84 32.62 -3.08 -17.01
N LYS A 85 32.94 -3.82 -18.10
CA LYS A 85 31.93 -4.36 -19.03
C LYS A 85 30.87 -5.18 -18.30
N LEU A 86 31.29 -6.06 -17.38
CA LEU A 86 30.40 -6.93 -16.64
C LEU A 86 29.32 -6.16 -15.85
N ARG A 87 29.64 -4.96 -15.33
CA ARG A 87 28.65 -4.08 -14.68
C ARG A 87 27.60 -3.58 -15.66
N PHE A 88 28.00 -3.18 -16.86
CA PHE A 88 27.05 -2.71 -17.88
C PHE A 88 26.25 -3.86 -18.49
N ASP A 89 26.81 -5.07 -18.61
CA ASP A 89 26.07 -6.28 -19.01
C ASP A 89 24.93 -6.55 -18.01
N LEU A 90 25.20 -6.45 -16.69
CA LEU A 90 24.19 -6.58 -15.66
C LEU A 90 23.12 -5.50 -15.78
N GLN A 91 23.56 -4.22 -15.91
CA GLN A 91 22.62 -3.10 -16.05
C GLN A 91 21.72 -3.28 -17.27
N CYS A 92 22.32 -3.64 -18.42
CA CYS A 92 21.58 -3.92 -19.65
C CYS A 92 20.53 -5.03 -19.46
N ALA A 93 20.91 -6.16 -18.85
CA ALA A 93 19.99 -7.25 -18.61
C ALA A 93 18.81 -6.85 -17.69
N VAL A 94 19.07 -5.98 -16.69
CA VAL A 94 18.03 -5.42 -15.79
C VAL A 94 17.11 -4.46 -16.53
N ASP A 95 17.66 -3.52 -17.30
CA ASP A 95 16.90 -2.52 -18.07
C ASP A 95 15.94 -3.20 -19.08
N GLU A 96 16.40 -4.28 -19.70
CA GLU A 96 15.61 -5.11 -20.62
C GLU A 96 14.73 -6.18 -19.92
N LYS A 97 14.71 -6.18 -18.58
CA LYS A 97 13.95 -7.15 -17.75
C LYS A 97 14.31 -8.62 -18.03
N ARG A 98 15.52 -8.88 -18.51
CA ARG A 98 16.04 -10.23 -18.73
C ARG A 98 16.66 -10.78 -17.45
N TYR A 99 15.82 -10.96 -16.41
CA TYR A 99 16.27 -11.31 -15.06
C TYR A 99 16.94 -12.68 -14.98
N GLY A 100 16.56 -13.61 -15.85
CA GLY A 100 17.25 -14.92 -16.00
C GLY A 100 18.72 -14.77 -16.38
N ASP A 101 19.07 -13.77 -17.21
CA ASP A 101 20.44 -13.42 -17.59
C ASP A 101 21.10 -12.52 -16.53
N ALA A 102 20.31 -11.62 -15.93
CA ALA A 102 20.82 -10.67 -14.94
C ALA A 102 21.33 -11.37 -13.67
N TYR A 103 20.68 -12.42 -13.22
CA TYR A 103 21.05 -13.10 -11.98
C TYR A 103 22.45 -13.73 -12.01
N PRO A 104 22.85 -14.57 -12.99
CA PRO A 104 24.22 -15.06 -13.10
C PRO A 104 25.24 -13.91 -13.28
N LEU A 105 24.90 -12.85 -14.02
CA LEU A 105 25.74 -11.64 -14.14
C LEU A 105 25.93 -10.94 -12.80
N LEU A 106 24.87 -10.85 -11.96
CA LEU A 106 24.98 -10.33 -10.59
C LEU A 106 25.99 -11.11 -9.77
N LEU A 107 25.87 -12.45 -9.75
CA LEU A 107 26.80 -13.32 -8.99
C LEU A 107 28.24 -13.18 -9.47
N GLN A 108 28.44 -13.09 -10.79
CA GLN A 108 29.76 -12.90 -11.36
C GLN A 108 30.33 -11.52 -11.00
N ASN A 109 29.50 -10.47 -11.05
CA ASN A 109 29.90 -9.12 -10.64
C ASN A 109 30.32 -9.06 -9.18
N GLU A 110 29.53 -9.66 -8.28
CA GLU A 110 29.84 -9.69 -6.84
C GLU A 110 31.17 -10.40 -6.56
N LYS A 111 31.47 -11.47 -7.31
CA LYS A 111 32.73 -12.19 -7.18
C LYS A 111 33.95 -11.38 -7.66
N VAL A 112 33.77 -10.57 -8.70
CA VAL A 112 34.89 -9.84 -9.35
C VAL A 112 35.03 -8.43 -8.78
N ASN A 113 33.93 -7.74 -8.56
CA ASN A 113 33.85 -6.31 -8.21
C ASN A 113 33.38 -6.04 -6.77
N GLY A 114 33.00 -7.08 -6.01
CA GLY A 114 32.25 -6.91 -4.76
C GLY A 114 30.80 -6.49 -5.01
N PRO A 115 30.05 -6.04 -3.98
CA PRO A 115 28.68 -5.58 -4.12
C PRO A 115 28.61 -4.39 -5.08
N VAL A 116 27.87 -4.55 -6.18
CA VAL A 116 27.79 -3.55 -7.28
C VAL A 116 26.42 -2.90 -7.39
N VAL A 117 25.43 -3.43 -6.70
CA VAL A 117 24.05 -2.90 -6.66
C VAL A 117 23.58 -2.78 -5.22
N ALA A 118 22.58 -1.91 -5.01
CA ALA A 118 21.95 -1.79 -3.69
C ALA A 118 21.35 -3.15 -3.25
N PRO A 119 21.38 -3.48 -1.95
CA PRO A 119 20.87 -4.77 -1.45
C PRO A 119 19.47 -5.12 -1.95
N ILE A 120 18.56 -4.18 -1.96
CA ILE A 120 17.18 -4.41 -2.43
C ILE A 120 17.13 -4.71 -3.94
N ALA A 121 17.99 -4.10 -4.76
CA ALA A 121 18.07 -4.40 -6.18
C ALA A 121 18.56 -5.84 -6.41
N ALA A 122 19.53 -6.32 -5.62
CA ALA A 122 19.99 -7.69 -5.67
C ALA A 122 18.89 -8.69 -5.25
N VAL A 123 18.06 -8.34 -4.25
CA VAL A 123 16.86 -9.11 -3.87
C VAL A 123 15.86 -9.18 -5.03
N MET A 124 15.59 -8.05 -5.66
CA MET A 124 14.66 -7.96 -6.80
C MET A 124 15.13 -8.80 -7.99
N ILE A 125 16.41 -8.70 -8.36
CA ILE A 125 16.98 -9.50 -9.46
C ILE A 125 16.84 -11.00 -9.16
N ALA A 126 17.13 -11.43 -7.93
CA ALA A 126 16.97 -12.83 -7.53
C ALA A 126 15.49 -13.26 -7.58
N LEU A 127 14.56 -12.43 -7.07
CA LEU A 127 13.13 -12.71 -7.07
C LEU A 127 12.57 -12.88 -8.48
N GLU A 128 12.84 -11.91 -9.37
CA GLU A 128 12.36 -11.93 -10.75
C GLU A 128 13.00 -13.05 -11.59
N ALA A 129 14.22 -13.48 -11.20
CA ALA A 129 14.85 -14.70 -11.73
C ALA A 129 14.30 -15.99 -11.09
N LYS A 130 13.24 -15.90 -10.26
CA LYS A 130 12.61 -17.01 -9.54
C LYS A 130 13.57 -17.76 -8.57
N GLN A 131 14.63 -17.08 -8.11
CA GLN A 131 15.55 -17.57 -7.09
C GLN A 131 15.05 -17.17 -5.70
N TYR A 132 13.90 -17.70 -5.31
CA TYR A 132 13.11 -17.25 -4.15
C TYR A 132 13.88 -17.38 -2.83
N ASP A 133 14.52 -18.51 -2.60
CA ASP A 133 15.32 -18.75 -1.39
C ASP A 133 16.47 -17.74 -1.28
N THR A 134 17.17 -17.50 -2.40
CA THR A 134 18.25 -16.50 -2.45
C THR A 134 17.73 -15.08 -2.21
N ALA A 135 16.55 -14.74 -2.74
CA ALA A 135 15.95 -13.43 -2.50
C ALA A 135 15.65 -13.22 -1.01
N ALA A 136 15.10 -14.24 -0.33
CA ALA A 136 14.84 -14.20 1.11
C ALA A 136 16.15 -14.11 1.92
N ASP A 137 17.17 -14.90 1.57
CA ASP A 137 18.48 -14.89 2.24
C ASP A 137 19.15 -13.52 2.14
N ARG A 138 19.16 -12.93 0.94
CA ARG A 138 19.72 -11.58 0.70
C ARG A 138 19.00 -10.52 1.50
N LEU A 139 17.66 -10.56 1.56
CA LEU A 139 16.88 -9.57 2.31
C LEU A 139 17.18 -9.66 3.81
N ILE A 140 17.24 -10.88 4.38
CA ILE A 140 17.58 -11.10 5.79
C ILE A 140 19.02 -10.69 6.10
N ALA A 141 19.96 -10.99 5.22
CA ALA A 141 21.35 -10.56 5.39
C ALA A 141 21.45 -9.02 5.41
N ALA A 142 20.73 -8.33 4.52
CA ALA A 142 20.71 -6.88 4.49
C ALA A 142 19.98 -6.27 5.72
N ALA A 143 18.90 -6.90 6.20
CA ALA A 143 18.20 -6.48 7.44
C ALA A 143 19.05 -6.74 8.71
N GLY A 144 20.07 -7.60 8.62
CA GLY A 144 21.06 -7.85 9.66
C GLY A 144 22.14 -6.77 9.78
N GLN A 145 22.25 -5.86 8.80
CA GLN A 145 23.26 -4.81 8.77
C GLN A 145 22.64 -3.46 9.14
N PRO A 146 23.39 -2.54 9.78
CA PRO A 146 22.99 -1.16 9.91
C PRO A 146 22.83 -0.48 8.54
N ALA A 147 21.91 0.49 8.42
CA ALA A 147 21.63 1.15 7.14
C ALA A 147 22.84 1.88 6.55
N ASP A 148 23.67 2.49 7.41
CA ASP A 148 24.93 3.15 7.06
C ASP A 148 26.06 2.18 6.66
N ALA A 149 25.95 0.90 7.02
CA ALA A 149 26.88 -0.17 6.66
C ALA A 149 26.37 -1.04 5.48
N GLY A 150 25.48 -0.50 4.62
CA GLY A 150 24.91 -1.23 3.48
C GLY A 150 23.65 -2.04 3.81
N GLY A 151 23.03 -1.80 4.96
CA GLY A 151 21.72 -2.34 5.33
C GLY A 151 20.56 -1.68 4.60
N LEU A 152 19.34 -2.13 4.91
CA LEU A 152 18.11 -1.59 4.32
C LEU A 152 17.66 -0.32 5.05
N SER A 153 17.41 0.76 4.30
CA SER A 153 16.83 1.98 4.84
C SER A 153 15.37 1.81 5.27
N ASP A 154 14.65 0.86 4.66
CA ASP A 154 13.24 0.56 4.95
C ASP A 154 13.03 -0.96 5.00
N SER A 155 13.52 -1.57 6.06
CA SER A 155 13.47 -3.02 6.22
C SER A 155 12.04 -3.55 6.33
N PHE A 156 11.13 -2.81 6.96
CA PHE A 156 9.74 -3.22 7.16
C PHE A 156 8.99 -3.36 5.82
N ASN A 157 9.00 -2.31 5.01
CA ASN A 157 8.29 -2.35 3.73
C ASN A 157 8.92 -3.36 2.76
N ASN A 158 10.25 -3.54 2.80
CA ASN A 158 10.93 -4.54 1.97
C ASN A 158 10.57 -5.98 2.36
N VAL A 159 10.49 -6.30 3.66
CA VAL A 159 10.05 -7.63 4.12
C VAL A 159 8.59 -7.88 3.75
N ARG A 160 7.72 -6.91 3.98
CA ARG A 160 6.30 -7.00 3.61
C ARG A 160 6.09 -7.17 2.11
N TRP A 161 6.86 -6.45 1.29
CA TRP A 161 6.83 -6.58 -0.16
C TRP A 161 7.25 -7.99 -0.60
N LEU A 162 8.38 -8.50 -0.07
CA LEU A 162 8.86 -9.83 -0.44
C LEU A 162 7.92 -10.93 0.06
N ASP A 163 7.36 -10.82 1.29
CA ASP A 163 6.34 -11.74 1.81
C ASP A 163 5.15 -11.86 0.83
N GLY A 164 4.63 -10.73 0.37
CA GLY A 164 3.54 -10.70 -0.60
C GLY A 164 3.91 -11.34 -1.95
N LYS A 165 5.14 -11.12 -2.43
CA LYS A 165 5.64 -11.72 -3.67
C LYS A 165 5.85 -13.23 -3.57
N LEU A 166 6.35 -13.69 -2.44
CA LEU A 166 6.51 -15.12 -2.18
C LEU A 166 5.16 -15.83 -2.08
N ALA A 167 4.20 -15.23 -1.39
CA ALA A 167 2.83 -15.75 -1.31
C ALA A 167 2.17 -15.83 -2.69
N ALA A 168 2.29 -14.78 -3.50
CA ALA A 168 1.77 -14.76 -4.88
C ALA A 168 2.45 -15.79 -5.81
N ALA A 169 3.65 -16.25 -5.45
CA ALA A 169 4.37 -17.32 -6.15
C ALA A 169 4.12 -18.73 -5.54
N ASP A 170 3.10 -18.85 -4.67
CA ASP A 170 2.77 -20.09 -3.92
C ASP A 170 3.93 -20.63 -3.05
N ARG A 171 4.77 -19.71 -2.56
CA ARG A 171 5.89 -20.02 -1.66
C ARG A 171 5.58 -19.60 -0.22
N HIS A 172 4.43 -20.08 0.30
CA HIS A 172 3.93 -19.75 1.65
C HIS A 172 4.87 -20.21 2.76
N ASP A 173 5.53 -21.35 2.59
CA ASP A 173 6.57 -21.88 3.49
C ASP A 173 7.75 -20.91 3.64
N LEU A 174 8.21 -20.36 2.52
CA LEU A 174 9.32 -19.42 2.50
C LEU A 174 8.92 -18.05 3.03
N ALA A 175 7.68 -17.59 2.75
CA ALA A 175 7.12 -16.37 3.31
C ALA A 175 7.05 -16.44 4.85
N LEU A 176 6.60 -17.57 5.40
CA LEU A 176 6.58 -17.82 6.84
C LEU A 176 8.02 -17.81 7.41
N SER A 177 8.95 -18.55 6.78
CA SER A 177 10.36 -18.59 7.18
C SER A 177 11.01 -17.20 7.16
N LEU A 178 10.73 -16.39 6.12
CA LEU A 178 11.23 -15.02 5.99
C LEU A 178 10.83 -14.16 7.22
N ASN A 179 9.56 -14.18 7.60
CA ASN A 179 9.06 -13.40 8.74
C ASN A 179 9.66 -13.89 10.07
N HIS A 180 9.78 -15.19 10.31
CA HIS A 180 10.44 -15.73 11.50
C HIS A 180 11.92 -15.35 11.60
N ARG A 181 12.62 -15.33 10.48
CA ARG A 181 14.02 -14.92 10.42
C ARG A 181 14.17 -13.42 10.67
N PHE A 182 13.23 -12.61 10.15
CA PHE A 182 13.22 -11.17 10.34
C PHE A 182 13.06 -10.77 11.81
N LEU A 183 12.24 -11.47 12.61
CA LEU A 183 12.12 -11.23 14.06
C LEU A 183 13.48 -11.24 14.80
N LYS A 184 14.47 -11.98 14.27
CA LYS A 184 15.78 -12.14 14.91
C LYS A 184 16.77 -11.04 14.51
N THR A 185 16.44 -10.19 13.54
CA THR A 185 17.33 -9.15 13.02
C THR A 185 17.37 -7.90 13.91
N PRO A 186 18.48 -7.14 13.88
CA PRO A 186 18.53 -5.80 14.50
C PRO A 186 17.46 -4.87 13.95
N ALA A 187 17.18 -4.93 12.63
CA ALA A 187 16.18 -4.10 11.98
C ALA A 187 14.79 -4.26 12.60
N TYR A 188 14.35 -5.49 12.93
CA TYR A 188 13.07 -5.69 13.61
C TYR A 188 13.02 -5.03 14.99
N ARG A 189 14.14 -5.04 15.75
CA ARG A 189 14.16 -4.46 17.11
C ARG A 189 13.95 -2.96 17.11
N THR A 190 14.37 -2.29 16.05
CA THR A 190 14.27 -0.82 15.88
C THR A 190 12.96 -0.37 15.21
N LEU A 191 12.10 -1.30 14.78
CA LEU A 191 10.81 -0.96 14.21
C LEU A 191 9.91 -0.22 15.22
N ALA A 192 9.06 0.64 14.70
CA ALA A 192 7.93 1.16 15.43
C ALA A 192 7.02 0.01 15.90
N GLU A 193 6.37 0.17 17.05
CA GLU A 193 5.52 -0.88 17.61
C GLU A 193 4.37 -1.28 16.67
N ARG A 194 3.85 -0.33 15.91
CA ARG A 194 2.85 -0.58 14.88
C ARG A 194 3.34 -1.54 13.78
N ASP A 195 4.58 -1.36 13.34
CA ASP A 195 5.16 -2.21 12.29
C ASP A 195 5.46 -3.61 12.84
N LYS A 196 5.85 -3.70 14.12
CA LYS A 196 5.97 -4.99 14.83
C LYS A 196 4.63 -5.72 14.92
N ASP A 197 3.54 -5.00 15.22
CA ASP A 197 2.19 -5.58 15.24
C ASP A 197 1.81 -6.18 13.89
N TYR A 198 2.14 -5.49 12.80
CA TYR A 198 1.89 -6.00 11.46
C TYR A 198 2.65 -7.31 11.18
N ILE A 199 3.94 -7.38 11.55
CA ILE A 199 4.75 -8.60 11.39
C ILE A 199 4.19 -9.73 12.26
N ASN A 200 3.80 -9.45 13.50
CA ASN A 200 3.22 -10.44 14.40
C ASN A 200 1.85 -10.96 13.89
N GLU A 201 1.00 -10.08 13.36
CA GLU A 201 -0.25 -10.48 12.71
C GLU A 201 0.01 -11.35 11.47
N THR A 202 0.97 -10.96 10.65
CA THR A 202 1.36 -11.76 9.48
C THR A 202 1.84 -13.14 9.89
N LEU A 203 2.69 -13.24 10.90
CA LEU A 203 3.14 -14.52 11.44
C LEU A 203 2.00 -15.34 12.03
N PHE A 204 1.12 -14.72 12.82
CA PHE A 204 -0.07 -15.38 13.35
C PHE A 204 -0.90 -16.02 12.22
N ARG A 205 -1.21 -15.27 11.18
CA ARG A 205 -2.00 -15.78 10.05
C ARG A 205 -1.27 -16.91 9.31
N ARG A 206 0.01 -16.73 8.99
CA ARG A 206 0.81 -17.73 8.27
C ARG A 206 0.93 -19.04 9.06
N GLU A 207 1.12 -18.97 10.38
CA GLU A 207 1.13 -20.16 11.23
C GLU A 207 -0.21 -20.88 11.27
N VAL A 208 -1.32 -20.13 11.33
CA VAL A 208 -2.66 -20.72 11.26
C VAL A 208 -2.91 -21.35 9.90
N GLU A 209 -2.55 -20.70 8.81
CA GLU A 209 -2.68 -21.22 7.44
C GLU A 209 -1.84 -22.50 7.24
N ALA A 210 -0.67 -22.57 7.87
CA ALA A 210 0.18 -23.78 7.89
C ALA A 210 -0.31 -24.88 8.85
N GLY A 211 -1.41 -24.65 9.60
CA GLY A 211 -1.93 -25.59 10.60
C GLY A 211 -1.15 -25.60 11.92
N ASN A 212 -0.22 -24.69 12.13
CA ASN A 212 0.66 -24.61 13.30
C ASN A 212 0.01 -23.85 14.47
N ILE A 213 -1.15 -24.29 14.96
CA ILE A 213 -1.98 -23.59 15.95
C ILE A 213 -1.20 -23.23 17.23
N ALA A 214 -0.33 -24.12 17.70
CA ALA A 214 0.48 -23.88 18.90
C ALA A 214 1.54 -22.78 18.66
N ALA A 215 2.15 -22.72 17.47
CA ALA A 215 3.13 -21.72 17.10
C ALA A 215 2.50 -20.33 16.84
N ALA A 216 1.24 -20.28 16.42
CA ALA A 216 0.51 -19.04 16.22
C ALA A 216 0.19 -18.32 17.56
N ARG A 217 -0.09 -19.06 18.63
CA ARG A 217 -0.59 -18.53 19.92
C ARG A 217 0.25 -17.41 20.56
N PRO A 218 1.60 -17.45 20.56
CA PRO A 218 2.42 -16.37 21.13
C PRO A 218 2.21 -15.01 20.47
N PHE A 219 1.80 -14.97 19.20
CA PHE A 219 1.63 -13.70 18.45
C PHE A 219 0.34 -12.96 18.80
N LEU A 220 -0.67 -13.65 19.40
CA LEU A 220 -1.91 -13.00 19.81
C LEU A 220 -1.70 -11.87 20.83
N GLY A 221 -0.80 -12.08 21.80
CA GLY A 221 -0.57 -11.15 22.91
C GLY A 221 0.11 -9.83 22.49
N SER A 222 0.64 -9.77 21.27
CA SER A 222 1.34 -8.59 20.74
C SER A 222 0.49 -7.75 19.78
N MET A 223 -0.71 -8.21 19.41
CA MET A 223 -1.61 -7.47 18.53
C MET A 223 -2.42 -6.47 19.37
N THR A 224 -2.24 -5.17 19.10
CA THR A 224 -2.93 -4.09 19.82
C THR A 224 -3.91 -3.30 18.95
N GLU A 225 -3.78 -3.33 17.63
CA GLU A 225 -4.70 -2.59 16.75
C GLU A 225 -6.08 -3.28 16.68
N PRO A 226 -7.19 -2.57 16.98
CA PRO A 226 -8.55 -3.12 16.93
C PRO A 226 -8.93 -3.71 15.58
N TYR A 227 -8.35 -3.19 14.50
CA TYR A 227 -8.54 -3.67 13.14
C TYR A 227 -8.24 -5.17 12.96
N TRP A 228 -7.20 -5.71 13.65
CA TRP A 228 -6.87 -7.13 13.57
C TRP A 228 -7.94 -8.00 14.24
N TYR A 229 -8.46 -7.54 15.39
CA TYR A 229 -9.52 -8.27 16.07
C TYR A 229 -10.76 -8.44 15.19
N PHE A 230 -11.20 -7.37 14.50
CA PHE A 230 -12.34 -7.45 13.59
C PHE A 230 -12.13 -8.47 12.47
N ARG A 231 -10.93 -8.55 11.92
CA ARG A 231 -10.60 -9.49 10.85
C ARG A 231 -10.58 -10.94 11.34
N LEU A 232 -9.95 -11.18 12.47
CA LEU A 232 -9.74 -12.53 13.00
C LEU A 232 -11.00 -13.10 13.64
N LEU A 233 -11.83 -12.27 14.26
CA LEU A 233 -13.07 -12.67 14.93
C LEU A 233 -14.18 -13.08 13.97
N THR A 234 -14.10 -12.69 12.72
CA THR A 234 -15.15 -12.96 11.73
C THR A 234 -14.82 -14.12 10.78
N ASP A 235 -13.56 -14.55 10.69
CA ASP A 235 -13.09 -15.60 9.79
C ASP A 235 -12.93 -16.94 10.55
N ARG A 236 -13.63 -17.99 10.09
CA ARG A 236 -13.62 -19.31 10.75
C ARG A 236 -12.27 -20.01 10.78
N ARG A 237 -11.33 -19.62 9.93
CA ARG A 237 -9.96 -20.14 10.00
C ARG A 237 -9.33 -19.90 11.38
N TYR A 238 -9.74 -18.84 12.06
CA TYR A 238 -9.24 -18.44 13.38
C TYR A 238 -10.15 -18.86 14.54
N ALA A 239 -11.14 -19.71 14.29
CA ALA A 239 -12.14 -20.11 15.31
C ALA A 239 -11.52 -20.68 16.59
N ALA A 240 -10.39 -21.40 16.48
CA ALA A 240 -9.66 -21.93 17.63
C ALA A 240 -9.14 -20.85 18.61
N PHE A 241 -9.06 -19.61 18.14
CA PHE A 241 -8.56 -18.46 18.91
C PHE A 241 -9.65 -17.47 19.32
N TRP A 242 -10.89 -17.65 18.87
CA TRP A 242 -11.97 -16.71 19.18
C TRP A 242 -12.15 -16.43 20.67
N PRO A 243 -12.13 -17.44 21.59
CA PRO A 243 -12.26 -17.14 23.01
C PRO A 243 -11.13 -16.26 23.57
N ASP A 244 -9.91 -16.41 23.07
CA ASP A 244 -8.77 -15.60 23.48
C ASP A 244 -8.85 -14.18 22.89
N LEU A 245 -9.25 -14.07 21.62
CA LEU A 245 -9.46 -12.79 20.93
C LEU A 245 -10.61 -11.99 21.55
N GLU A 246 -11.75 -12.63 21.86
CA GLU A 246 -12.90 -11.99 22.51
C GLU A 246 -12.54 -11.45 23.90
N ARG A 247 -11.76 -12.23 24.66
CA ARG A 247 -11.27 -11.81 25.97
C ARG A 247 -10.32 -10.63 25.87
N ALA A 248 -9.38 -10.65 24.91
CA ALA A 248 -8.41 -9.58 24.69
C ALA A 248 -9.08 -8.30 24.16
N ALA A 249 -10.08 -8.44 23.29
CA ALA A 249 -10.86 -7.31 22.78
C ALA A 249 -11.66 -6.59 23.89
N GLY A 250 -12.16 -7.36 24.86
CA GLY A 250 -13.03 -6.86 25.92
C GLY A 250 -14.42 -6.46 25.43
N PRO A 251 -15.34 -6.14 26.34
CA PRO A 251 -16.69 -5.72 25.97
C PRO A 251 -16.67 -4.48 25.07
N ASN A 252 -17.48 -4.52 24.01
CA ASN A 252 -17.55 -3.42 23.00
C ASN A 252 -16.20 -3.06 22.36
N MET A 253 -15.25 -3.99 22.34
CA MET A 253 -13.86 -3.76 21.88
C MET A 253 -13.07 -2.76 22.75
N ALA A 254 -13.56 -2.40 23.92
CA ALA A 254 -13.00 -1.31 24.72
C ALA A 254 -11.54 -1.56 25.11
N THR A 255 -11.21 -2.80 25.55
CA THR A 255 -9.83 -3.13 25.97
C THR A 255 -8.83 -2.98 24.80
N ALA A 256 -9.22 -3.39 23.58
CA ALA A 256 -8.36 -3.25 22.40
C ALA A 256 -8.18 -1.77 22.00
N PHE A 257 -9.24 -0.96 22.04
CA PHE A 257 -9.14 0.48 21.76
C PHE A 257 -8.27 1.20 22.79
N ASP A 258 -8.47 0.94 24.09
CA ASP A 258 -7.67 1.55 25.17
C ASP A 258 -6.19 1.18 25.04
N ALA A 259 -5.87 -0.07 24.74
CA ALA A 259 -4.50 -0.53 24.54
C ALA A 259 -3.83 0.17 23.34
N ASN A 260 -4.57 0.34 22.23
CA ASN A 260 -4.08 1.04 21.04
C ASN A 260 -3.82 2.53 21.33
N ILE A 261 -4.72 3.20 22.06
CA ILE A 261 -4.55 4.60 22.48
C ILE A 261 -3.34 4.77 23.39
N GLU A 262 -3.19 3.95 24.42
CA GLU A 262 -2.05 4.05 25.35
C GLU A 262 -0.72 3.79 24.67
N LYS A 263 -0.66 2.85 23.73
CA LYS A 263 0.50 2.63 22.88
C LYS A 263 0.83 3.89 22.07
N ALA A 264 -0.14 4.45 21.35
CA ALA A 264 0.06 5.65 20.55
C ALA A 264 0.47 6.87 21.41
N ARG A 265 -0.11 7.04 22.59
CA ARG A 265 0.30 8.06 23.56
C ARG A 265 1.74 7.86 24.04
N SER A 266 2.15 6.63 24.30
CA SER A 266 3.52 6.30 24.69
C SER A 266 4.52 6.63 23.59
N GLU A 267 4.18 6.34 22.33
CA GLU A 267 5.01 6.68 21.16
C GLU A 267 5.17 8.19 21.02
N LEU A 268 4.08 8.96 21.11
CA LEU A 268 4.12 10.42 21.04
C LEU A 268 4.92 11.03 22.21
N ARG A 269 4.83 10.49 23.44
CA ARG A 269 5.64 10.95 24.56
C ARG A 269 7.15 10.78 24.32
N ARG A 270 7.57 9.74 23.61
CA ARG A 270 8.98 9.51 23.24
C ARG A 270 9.46 10.49 22.17
N GLU A 271 8.58 10.85 21.25
CA GLU A 271 8.87 11.71 20.09
C GLU A 271 7.83 12.84 19.97
N PRO A 272 7.79 13.79 20.90
CA PRO A 272 6.68 14.76 21.03
C PRO A 272 6.57 15.76 19.85
N LYS A 273 7.58 15.84 18.98
CA LYS A 273 7.58 16.69 17.79
C LYS A 273 7.28 15.91 16.50
N SER A 274 7.06 14.61 16.57
CA SER A 274 6.80 13.78 15.40
C SER A 274 5.35 13.93 14.96
N SER A 275 5.14 14.49 13.76
CA SER A 275 3.82 14.56 13.11
C SER A 275 3.23 13.17 12.87
N GLU A 276 4.09 12.17 12.60
CA GLU A 276 3.67 10.78 12.43
C GLU A 276 3.08 10.19 13.72
N LYS A 277 3.75 10.38 14.86
CA LYS A 277 3.26 9.87 16.15
C LYS A 277 2.00 10.60 16.61
N LEU A 278 1.92 11.91 16.35
CA LEU A 278 0.69 12.67 16.57
C LEU A 278 -0.46 12.12 15.72
N SER A 279 -0.24 11.91 14.43
CA SER A 279 -1.25 11.32 13.53
C SER A 279 -1.69 9.94 14.00
N GLY A 280 -0.75 9.11 14.48
CA GLY A 280 -1.07 7.79 15.05
C GLY A 280 -1.99 7.87 16.26
N LEU A 281 -1.72 8.77 17.20
CA LEU A 281 -2.58 8.99 18.38
C LEU A 281 -3.95 9.53 17.98
N VAL A 282 -3.99 10.54 17.12
CA VAL A 282 -5.24 11.14 16.66
C VAL A 282 -6.12 10.11 15.95
N THR A 283 -5.53 9.22 15.14
CA THR A 283 -6.25 8.12 14.49
C THR A 283 -6.82 7.13 15.50
N ALA A 284 -6.01 6.69 16.48
CA ALA A 284 -6.45 5.76 17.52
C ALA A 284 -7.61 6.32 18.36
N LEU A 285 -7.52 7.60 18.73
CA LEU A 285 -8.59 8.31 19.44
C LEU A 285 -9.87 8.42 18.61
N ASN A 286 -9.74 8.76 17.32
CA ASN A 286 -10.87 8.87 16.42
C ASN A 286 -11.59 7.51 16.24
N GLU A 287 -10.84 6.42 16.09
CA GLU A 287 -11.37 5.07 15.98
C GLU A 287 -12.12 4.64 17.26
N ALA A 288 -11.66 5.08 18.42
CA ALA A 288 -12.32 4.83 19.71
C ALA A 288 -13.49 5.77 20.01
N GLY A 289 -13.72 6.81 19.18
CA GLY A 289 -14.79 7.78 19.38
C GLY A 289 -14.47 8.91 20.37
N HIS A 290 -13.20 9.12 20.70
CA HIS A 290 -12.73 10.22 21.57
C HIS A 290 -12.61 11.54 20.79
N TYR A 291 -13.69 11.96 20.15
CA TYR A 291 -13.71 13.05 19.17
C TYR A 291 -13.24 14.39 19.72
N GLU A 292 -13.63 14.75 20.94
CA GLU A 292 -13.23 16.03 21.55
C GLU A 292 -11.71 16.13 21.76
N GLU A 293 -11.06 15.01 22.13
CA GLU A 293 -9.60 14.97 22.27
C GLU A 293 -8.91 15.10 20.90
N VAL A 294 -9.46 14.48 19.85
CA VAL A 294 -9.01 14.65 18.47
C VAL A 294 -9.06 16.12 18.06
N LEU A 295 -10.20 16.80 18.32
CA LEU A 295 -10.39 18.21 17.98
C LEU A 295 -9.39 19.10 18.72
N THR A 296 -9.13 18.82 20.00
CA THR A 296 -8.16 19.58 20.82
C THR A 296 -6.73 19.40 20.29
N LEU A 297 -6.30 18.16 20.03
CA LEU A 297 -4.93 17.87 19.58
C LEU A 297 -4.60 18.43 18.20
N THR A 298 -5.60 18.66 17.36
CA THR A 298 -5.42 19.13 15.98
C THR A 298 -5.73 20.61 15.77
N GLU A 299 -6.16 21.32 16.78
CA GLU A 299 -6.63 22.72 16.69
C GLU A 299 -5.55 23.67 16.14
N SER A 300 -4.31 23.52 16.59
CA SER A 300 -3.21 24.45 16.29
C SER A 300 -2.78 24.50 14.82
N PHE A 301 -3.14 23.49 14.02
CA PHE A 301 -2.77 23.43 12.61
C PHE A 301 -3.97 23.17 11.66
N ALA A 302 -5.18 23.31 12.17
CA ALA A 302 -6.39 23.09 11.36
C ALA A 302 -6.85 24.32 10.55
N ALA A 303 -6.20 25.48 10.74
CA ALA A 303 -6.54 26.70 10.03
C ALA A 303 -6.16 26.59 8.54
N PRO A 304 -7.05 26.99 7.59
CA PRO A 304 -6.81 26.84 6.16
C PRO A 304 -5.51 27.46 5.66
N GLU A 305 -5.08 28.58 6.23
CA GLU A 305 -3.84 29.27 5.89
C GLU A 305 -2.57 28.50 6.24
N THR A 306 -2.64 27.52 7.14
CA THR A 306 -1.49 26.69 7.53
C THR A 306 -1.28 25.50 6.61
N LEU A 307 -2.33 25.04 5.90
CA LEU A 307 -2.33 23.76 5.19
C LEU A 307 -1.21 23.61 4.16
N ALA A 308 -0.86 24.68 3.44
CA ALA A 308 0.18 24.64 2.41
C ALA A 308 1.59 24.36 2.96
N THR A 309 1.80 24.51 4.27
CA THR A 309 3.09 24.32 4.95
C THR A 309 3.18 23.01 5.72
N LEU A 310 2.09 22.24 5.79
CA LEU A 310 2.01 21.02 6.57
C LEU A 310 2.62 19.83 5.84
N GLU A 311 3.14 18.88 6.62
CA GLU A 311 3.62 17.59 6.16
C GLU A 311 2.46 16.58 6.00
N GLU A 312 2.70 15.48 5.30
CA GLU A 312 1.73 14.42 5.05
C GLU A 312 0.98 13.96 6.31
N PHE A 313 1.71 13.73 7.42
CA PHE A 313 1.11 13.20 8.64
C PHE A 313 0.17 14.18 9.35
N HIS A 314 0.38 15.47 9.20
CA HIS A 314 -0.60 16.47 9.66
C HIS A 314 -1.91 16.35 8.87
N PHE A 315 -1.85 16.09 7.58
CA PHE A 315 -3.06 15.88 6.77
C PHE A 315 -3.81 14.61 7.19
N TRP A 316 -3.13 13.53 7.54
CA TRP A 316 -3.80 12.35 8.12
C TRP A 316 -4.45 12.65 9.46
N ALA A 317 -3.83 13.48 10.30
CA ALA A 317 -4.46 13.94 11.54
C ALA A 317 -5.68 14.84 11.27
N LEU A 318 -5.64 15.68 10.22
CA LEU A 318 -6.78 16.50 9.81
C LEU A 318 -7.92 15.69 9.18
N ASP A 319 -7.61 14.60 8.47
CA ASP A 319 -8.62 13.65 8.00
C ASP A 319 -9.38 13.03 9.19
N ALA A 320 -8.66 12.61 10.23
CA ALA A 320 -9.27 12.13 11.47
C ALA A 320 -10.06 13.24 12.20
N ARG A 321 -9.57 14.51 12.19
CA ARG A 321 -10.32 15.65 12.71
C ARG A 321 -11.65 15.85 11.97
N ALA A 322 -11.66 15.74 10.65
CA ALA A 322 -12.91 15.89 9.88
C ALA A 322 -13.91 14.79 10.25
N ASN A 323 -13.44 13.55 10.42
CA ASN A 323 -14.28 12.47 10.92
C ASN A 323 -14.78 12.72 12.37
N ALA A 324 -13.95 13.30 13.22
CA ALA A 324 -14.36 13.67 14.58
C ALA A 324 -15.40 14.80 14.59
N LEU A 325 -15.27 15.78 13.70
CA LEU A 325 -16.29 16.84 13.51
C LEU A 325 -17.64 16.24 13.11
N ASP A 326 -17.65 15.26 12.20
CA ASP A 326 -18.87 14.51 11.87
C ASP A 326 -19.40 13.76 13.11
N GLY A 327 -18.50 13.17 13.90
CA GLY A 327 -18.82 12.44 15.13
C GLY A 327 -19.55 13.27 16.19
N VAL A 328 -19.29 14.58 16.21
CA VAL A 328 -19.95 15.54 17.12
C VAL A 328 -21.04 16.38 16.44
N GLY A 329 -21.43 16.04 15.20
CA GLY A 329 -22.52 16.70 14.47
C GLY A 329 -22.13 18.04 13.83
N ARG A 330 -20.82 18.32 13.64
CA ARG A 330 -20.29 19.54 13.01
C ARG A 330 -19.95 19.31 11.52
N GLU A 331 -20.88 18.73 10.76
CA GLU A 331 -20.68 18.26 9.38
C GLU A 331 -20.26 19.37 8.40
N ALA A 332 -20.78 20.60 8.60
CA ALA A 332 -20.41 21.74 7.75
C ALA A 332 -18.92 22.09 7.90
N GLU A 333 -18.38 22.02 9.12
CA GLU A 333 -16.96 22.27 9.38
C GLU A 333 -16.07 21.14 8.86
N ALA A 334 -16.53 19.89 8.98
CA ALA A 334 -15.86 18.75 8.39
C ALA A 334 -15.74 18.90 6.86
N SER A 335 -16.83 19.29 6.20
CA SER A 335 -16.86 19.52 4.75
C SER A 335 -15.94 20.66 4.33
N ALA A 336 -15.96 21.79 5.07
CA ALA A 336 -15.05 22.91 4.81
C ALA A 336 -13.57 22.53 4.96
N LEU A 337 -13.24 21.68 5.95
CA LEU A 337 -11.88 21.19 6.15
C LEU A 337 -11.43 20.29 4.98
N PHE A 338 -12.27 19.35 4.52
CA PHE A 338 -11.98 18.53 3.34
C PHE A 338 -11.80 19.37 2.08
N ASP A 339 -12.64 20.40 1.90
CA ASP A 339 -12.52 21.33 0.78
C ASP A 339 -11.19 22.08 0.81
N ALA A 340 -10.80 22.58 1.98
CA ALA A 340 -9.52 23.29 2.16
C ALA A 340 -8.30 22.36 1.92
N MET A 341 -8.32 21.14 2.46
CA MET A 341 -7.27 20.16 2.23
C MET A 341 -7.11 19.80 0.74
N ALA A 342 -8.23 19.57 0.04
CA ALA A 342 -8.23 19.26 -1.38
C ALA A 342 -7.87 20.45 -2.27
N ALA A 343 -8.00 21.69 -1.78
CA ALA A 343 -7.65 22.90 -2.50
C ALA A 343 -6.14 23.21 -2.49
N VAL A 344 -5.36 22.58 -1.61
CA VAL A 344 -3.89 22.77 -1.56
C VAL A 344 -3.29 22.52 -2.94
N PRO A 345 -2.42 23.43 -3.44
CA PRO A 345 -1.78 23.25 -4.73
C PRO A 345 -0.97 21.96 -4.79
N PHE A 346 -1.22 21.19 -5.84
CA PHE A 346 -0.50 19.96 -6.10
C PHE A 346 0.88 20.26 -6.70
N ASP A 347 1.93 19.74 -6.06
CA ASP A 347 3.32 19.79 -6.53
C ASP A 347 3.86 18.36 -6.58
N ARG A 348 4.25 17.95 -7.79
CA ARG A 348 4.70 16.59 -8.05
C ARG A 348 5.85 16.14 -7.16
N GLU A 349 6.78 17.00 -6.86
CA GLU A 349 7.99 16.64 -6.12
C GLU A 349 7.83 16.74 -4.60
N LYS A 350 6.86 17.55 -4.13
CA LYS A 350 6.71 17.87 -2.72
C LYS A 350 5.55 17.15 -2.04
N ASN A 351 4.40 17.04 -2.72
CA ASN A 351 3.18 16.57 -2.06
C ASN A 351 2.37 15.54 -2.88
N GLY A 352 3.06 14.60 -3.53
CA GLY A 352 2.40 13.48 -4.25
C GLY A 352 1.37 12.72 -3.40
N TRP A 353 1.55 12.71 -2.07
CA TRP A 353 0.61 12.14 -1.09
C TRP A 353 -0.76 12.86 -1.05
N LEU A 354 -0.86 14.08 -1.59
CA LEU A 354 -2.14 14.83 -1.67
C LEU A 354 -3.21 14.06 -2.46
N VAL A 355 -2.81 13.11 -3.32
CA VAL A 355 -3.74 12.22 -4.02
C VAL A 355 -4.75 11.54 -3.09
N ASN A 356 -4.34 11.20 -1.87
CA ASN A 356 -5.21 10.56 -0.88
C ASN A 356 -6.35 11.50 -0.45
N PHE A 357 -6.04 12.77 -0.24
CA PHE A 357 -7.00 13.74 0.32
C PHE A 357 -7.96 14.29 -0.74
N VAL A 358 -7.53 14.42 -2.00
CA VAL A 358 -8.47 14.72 -3.10
C VAL A 358 -9.40 13.53 -3.37
N ALA A 359 -8.94 12.29 -3.23
CA ALA A 359 -9.78 11.11 -3.31
C ALA A 359 -10.75 11.02 -2.13
N ASN A 360 -10.29 11.25 -0.89
CA ASN A 360 -11.15 11.25 0.31
C ASN A 360 -12.25 12.29 0.23
N ARG A 361 -11.97 13.48 -0.34
CA ARG A 361 -12.99 14.49 -0.60
C ARG A 361 -14.06 14.01 -1.59
N SER A 362 -13.64 13.36 -2.68
CA SER A 362 -14.58 12.78 -3.66
C SER A 362 -15.49 11.75 -2.98
N GLY A 363 -14.90 10.79 -2.26
CA GLY A 363 -15.65 9.78 -1.52
C GLY A 363 -16.58 10.36 -0.45
N ARG A 364 -16.18 11.45 0.22
CA ARG A 364 -17.08 12.15 1.17
C ARG A 364 -18.31 12.72 0.47
N LEU A 365 -18.13 13.42 -0.65
CA LEU A 365 -19.24 13.99 -1.41
C LEU A 365 -20.20 12.90 -1.92
N ALA A 366 -19.64 11.77 -2.38
CA ALA A 366 -20.43 10.60 -2.77
C ALA A 366 -21.28 10.07 -1.60
N ARG A 367 -20.68 9.93 -0.40
CA ARG A 367 -21.40 9.51 0.80
C ARG A 367 -22.51 10.48 1.23
N MET A 368 -22.36 11.78 0.93
CA MET A 368 -23.36 12.80 1.23
C MET A 368 -24.44 12.90 0.14
N GLY A 369 -24.35 12.14 -0.95
CA GLY A 369 -25.28 12.22 -2.07
C GLY A 369 -25.15 13.48 -2.92
N GLU A 370 -24.02 14.19 -2.82
CA GLU A 370 -23.73 15.43 -3.56
C GLU A 370 -23.17 15.12 -4.95
N TRP A 371 -23.98 14.47 -5.80
CA TRP A 371 -23.54 13.76 -7.00
C TRP A 371 -22.83 14.63 -8.05
N GLU A 372 -23.35 15.85 -8.34
CA GLU A 372 -22.67 16.75 -9.27
C GLU A 372 -21.31 17.24 -8.73
N LYS A 373 -21.24 17.50 -7.43
CA LYS A 373 -19.98 17.87 -6.78
C LYS A 373 -19.02 16.68 -6.75
N THR A 374 -19.54 15.46 -6.58
CA THR A 374 -18.75 14.22 -6.64
C THR A 374 -18.10 14.06 -8.01
N LEU A 375 -18.84 14.29 -9.12
CA LEU A 375 -18.27 14.23 -10.46
C LEU A 375 -17.11 15.22 -10.62
N ALA A 376 -17.32 16.49 -10.26
CA ALA A 376 -16.29 17.51 -10.37
C ALA A 376 -15.06 17.19 -9.49
N ALA A 377 -15.28 16.69 -8.27
CA ALA A 377 -14.19 16.29 -7.36
C ALA A 377 -13.45 15.07 -7.87
N SER A 378 -14.14 14.06 -8.42
CA SER A 378 -13.53 12.85 -8.97
C SER A 378 -12.68 13.13 -10.22
N GLU A 379 -13.06 14.11 -11.05
CA GLU A 379 -12.23 14.54 -12.19
C GLU A 379 -10.90 15.13 -11.72
N ARG A 380 -10.93 16.02 -10.72
CA ARG A 380 -9.71 16.56 -10.11
C ARG A 380 -8.87 15.46 -9.47
N ALA A 381 -9.51 14.56 -8.71
CA ALA A 381 -8.83 13.43 -8.09
C ALA A 381 -8.19 12.50 -9.12
N ALA A 382 -8.87 12.20 -10.23
CA ALA A 382 -8.34 11.40 -11.33
C ALA A 382 -7.14 12.08 -12.01
N PHE A 383 -7.16 13.41 -12.20
CA PHE A 383 -6.02 14.14 -12.75
C PHE A 383 -4.77 13.96 -11.88
N VAL A 384 -4.88 14.08 -10.56
CA VAL A 384 -3.77 13.87 -9.62
C VAL A 384 -3.36 12.40 -9.58
N ALA A 385 -4.33 11.47 -9.52
CA ALA A 385 -4.08 10.04 -9.44
C ALA A 385 -3.41 9.46 -10.71
N ASN A 386 -3.64 10.03 -11.87
CA ASN A 386 -2.97 9.63 -13.11
C ASN A 386 -1.45 9.91 -13.06
N GLN A 387 -1.02 10.83 -12.22
CA GLN A 387 0.39 11.16 -12.04
C GLN A 387 1.04 10.34 -10.90
N PHE A 388 0.30 10.06 -9.80
CA PHE A 388 0.83 9.48 -8.56
C PHE A 388 -0.02 8.40 -7.92
N GLY A 389 -1.27 8.21 -8.38
CA GLY A 389 -2.15 7.22 -7.78
C GLY A 389 -1.69 5.79 -8.04
N SER A 390 -1.77 4.95 -7.01
CA SER A 390 -1.72 3.50 -7.18
C SER A 390 -2.93 3.01 -8.00
N PRO A 391 -2.91 1.78 -8.57
CA PRO A 391 -4.10 1.16 -9.15
C PRO A 391 -5.30 1.21 -8.20
N TYR A 392 -5.09 0.91 -6.91
CA TYR A 392 -6.08 0.99 -5.85
C TYR A 392 -6.75 2.38 -5.73
N VAL A 393 -5.98 3.47 -5.65
CA VAL A 393 -6.54 4.85 -5.55
C VAL A 393 -7.32 5.21 -6.81
N ARG A 394 -6.82 4.83 -8.00
CA ARG A 394 -7.56 5.06 -9.25
C ARG A 394 -8.89 4.33 -9.28
N GLN A 395 -8.93 3.11 -8.72
CA GLN A 395 -10.17 2.32 -8.61
C GLN A 395 -11.18 3.00 -7.70
N ILE A 396 -10.79 3.47 -6.50
CA ILE A 396 -11.67 4.20 -5.58
C ILE A 396 -12.29 5.43 -6.26
N ILE A 397 -11.47 6.25 -6.91
CA ILE A 397 -11.95 7.46 -7.60
C ILE A 397 -12.94 7.10 -8.73
N ALA A 398 -12.66 6.01 -9.45
CA ALA A 398 -13.55 5.53 -10.52
C ALA A 398 -14.91 5.09 -9.94
N VAL A 399 -14.94 4.51 -8.76
CA VAL A 399 -16.18 4.12 -8.06
C VAL A 399 -17.03 5.33 -7.68
N ASP A 400 -16.43 6.34 -7.05
CA ASP A 400 -17.16 7.59 -6.71
C ASP A 400 -17.82 8.19 -7.95
N ARG A 401 -17.07 8.22 -9.07
CA ARG A 401 -17.58 8.68 -10.36
C ARG A 401 -18.69 7.81 -10.90
N ALA A 402 -18.56 6.48 -10.81
CA ALA A 402 -19.58 5.55 -11.30
C ALA A 402 -20.88 5.67 -10.52
N CYS A 403 -20.82 5.80 -9.19
CA CYS A 403 -22.00 6.03 -8.36
C CYS A 403 -22.68 7.35 -8.71
N ALA A 404 -21.91 8.43 -8.88
CA ALA A 404 -22.47 9.72 -9.26
C ALA A 404 -23.13 9.68 -10.66
N LEU A 405 -22.52 9.04 -11.64
CA LEU A 405 -23.08 8.87 -12.98
C LEU A 405 -24.38 8.04 -12.94
N ALA A 406 -24.43 6.99 -12.12
CA ALA A 406 -25.61 6.14 -11.95
C ALA A 406 -26.79 6.95 -11.38
N GLU A 407 -26.56 7.67 -10.30
CA GLU A 407 -27.58 8.48 -9.62
C GLU A 407 -28.08 9.66 -10.48
N LEU A 408 -27.19 10.22 -11.31
CA LEU A 408 -27.56 11.29 -12.26
C LEU A 408 -28.15 10.75 -13.58
N GLY A 409 -28.30 9.44 -13.74
CA GLY A 409 -28.87 8.82 -14.93
C GLY A 409 -28.00 8.91 -16.20
N ARG A 410 -26.69 9.22 -16.06
CA ARG A 410 -25.72 9.40 -17.18
C ARG A 410 -25.19 8.04 -17.69
N ASN A 411 -26.08 7.19 -18.18
CA ASN A 411 -25.78 5.80 -18.52
C ASN A 411 -24.74 5.62 -19.63
N GLU A 412 -24.70 6.52 -20.62
CA GLU A 412 -23.71 6.42 -21.72
C GLU A 412 -22.27 6.55 -21.23
N GLU A 413 -22.02 7.34 -20.20
CA GLU A 413 -20.70 7.51 -19.58
C GLU A 413 -20.43 6.43 -18.54
N LEU A 414 -21.47 5.95 -17.87
CA LEU A 414 -21.36 4.92 -16.83
C LEU A 414 -20.91 3.57 -17.39
N GLN A 415 -21.49 3.10 -18.51
CA GLN A 415 -21.23 1.73 -19.01
C GLN A 415 -19.74 1.45 -19.30
N PRO A 416 -18.99 2.29 -20.04
CA PRO A 416 -17.57 2.05 -20.28
C PRO A 416 -16.74 2.12 -19.00
N LEU A 417 -17.15 2.97 -18.03
CA LEU A 417 -16.47 3.06 -16.74
C LEU A 417 -16.65 1.80 -15.89
N LEU A 418 -17.87 1.25 -15.85
CA LEU A 418 -18.14 -0.02 -15.13
C LEU A 418 -17.37 -1.18 -15.74
N ALA A 419 -17.30 -1.27 -17.07
CA ALA A 419 -16.51 -2.31 -17.74
C ALA A 419 -15.04 -2.25 -17.31
N LYS A 420 -14.46 -1.05 -17.27
CA LYS A 420 -13.08 -0.84 -16.83
C LYS A 420 -12.87 -1.16 -15.33
N ILE A 421 -13.85 -0.82 -14.48
CA ILE A 421 -13.80 -1.13 -13.05
C ILE A 421 -13.83 -2.66 -12.83
N ASP A 422 -14.71 -3.38 -13.53
CA ASP A 422 -14.81 -4.85 -13.44
C ASP A 422 -13.55 -5.54 -14.01
N GLU A 423 -12.98 -5.04 -15.10
CA GLU A 423 -11.70 -5.53 -15.63
C GLU A 423 -10.56 -5.42 -14.61
N ASN A 424 -10.51 -4.31 -13.85
CA ASN A 424 -9.48 -4.04 -12.86
C ASN A 424 -9.89 -4.42 -11.43
N ARG A 425 -10.94 -5.23 -11.24
CA ARG A 425 -11.48 -5.58 -9.90
C ARG A 425 -10.48 -6.23 -8.96
N ALA A 426 -9.43 -6.84 -9.50
CA ALA A 426 -8.36 -7.42 -8.69
C ALA A 426 -7.56 -6.36 -7.88
N ASP A 427 -7.54 -5.10 -8.33
CA ASP A 427 -6.88 -4.00 -7.62
C ASP A 427 -7.61 -3.64 -6.33
N ASP A 428 -8.95 -3.69 -6.35
CA ASP A 428 -9.83 -3.54 -5.18
C ASP A 428 -11.23 -4.12 -5.45
N PRO A 429 -11.48 -5.37 -5.06
CA PRO A 429 -12.79 -6.01 -5.25
C PRO A 429 -13.94 -5.27 -4.54
N ALA A 430 -13.68 -4.66 -3.38
CA ALA A 430 -14.72 -3.94 -2.64
C ALA A 430 -15.22 -2.73 -3.42
N SER A 431 -14.33 -1.97 -4.01
CA SER A 431 -14.67 -0.85 -4.89
C SER A 431 -15.47 -1.30 -6.11
N ALA A 432 -15.07 -2.41 -6.76
CA ALA A 432 -15.82 -2.93 -7.89
C ALA A 432 -17.26 -3.32 -7.51
N ILE A 433 -17.45 -3.96 -6.36
CA ILE A 433 -18.76 -4.32 -5.80
C ILE A 433 -19.61 -3.05 -5.59
N GLN A 434 -19.04 -2.01 -4.98
CA GLN A 434 -19.76 -0.74 -4.75
C GLN A 434 -20.24 -0.10 -6.05
N ALA A 435 -19.37 0.01 -7.06
CA ALA A 435 -19.74 0.57 -8.36
C ALA A 435 -20.89 -0.21 -9.03
N LEU A 436 -20.83 -1.53 -8.97
CA LEU A 436 -21.86 -2.41 -9.52
C LEU A 436 -23.20 -2.25 -8.76
N GLN A 437 -23.16 -2.11 -7.44
CA GLN A 437 -24.35 -1.87 -6.64
C GLN A 437 -24.97 -0.51 -6.95
N CYS A 438 -24.19 0.57 -7.06
CA CYS A 438 -24.68 1.88 -7.54
C CYS A 438 -25.38 1.78 -8.90
N ALA A 439 -24.87 0.95 -9.79
CA ALA A 439 -25.42 0.74 -11.14
C ALA A 439 -26.56 -0.30 -11.19
N GLY A 440 -27.05 -0.81 -10.06
CA GLY A 440 -28.09 -1.83 -9.98
C GLY A 440 -27.67 -3.22 -10.52
N ARG A 441 -26.37 -3.49 -10.65
CA ARG A 441 -25.82 -4.76 -11.15
C ARG A 441 -25.56 -5.75 -10.00
N SER A 442 -26.56 -5.97 -9.14
CA SER A 442 -26.42 -6.74 -7.90
C SER A 442 -26.00 -8.20 -8.10
N ASP A 443 -26.38 -8.83 -9.23
CA ASP A 443 -25.96 -10.21 -9.50
C ASP A 443 -24.46 -10.30 -9.73
N ARG A 444 -23.89 -9.38 -10.55
CA ARG A 444 -22.45 -9.34 -10.78
C ARG A 444 -21.67 -8.99 -9.52
N ALA A 445 -22.20 -8.07 -8.72
CA ALA A 445 -21.63 -7.73 -7.41
C ALA A 445 -21.57 -8.96 -6.48
N ALA A 446 -22.64 -9.75 -6.43
CA ALA A 446 -22.69 -10.99 -5.63
C ALA A 446 -21.68 -12.05 -6.11
N GLU A 447 -21.48 -12.20 -7.42
CA GLU A 447 -20.45 -13.10 -7.96
C GLU A 447 -19.06 -12.72 -7.44
N ILE A 448 -18.70 -11.42 -7.46
CA ILE A 448 -17.41 -10.95 -6.95
C ILE A 448 -17.28 -11.19 -5.45
N VAL A 449 -18.36 -11.00 -4.68
CA VAL A 449 -18.38 -11.34 -3.24
C VAL A 449 -18.07 -12.82 -3.03
N ILE A 450 -18.72 -13.70 -3.79
CA ILE A 450 -18.53 -15.15 -3.70
C ILE A 450 -17.11 -15.55 -4.12
N GLU A 451 -16.58 -14.96 -5.20
CA GLU A 451 -15.18 -15.14 -5.60
C GLU A 451 -14.23 -14.77 -4.43
N ALA A 452 -14.42 -13.58 -3.84
CA ALA A 452 -13.58 -13.10 -2.74
C ALA A 452 -13.72 -13.91 -1.45
N LEU A 453 -14.90 -14.44 -1.12
CA LEU A 453 -15.08 -15.31 0.03
C LEU A 453 -14.41 -16.69 -0.14
N ARG A 454 -14.29 -17.17 -1.38
CA ARG A 454 -13.58 -18.42 -1.69
C ARG A 454 -12.07 -18.26 -1.70
N ASP A 455 -11.58 -17.08 -2.03
CA ASP A 455 -10.16 -16.76 -2.07
C ASP A 455 -9.61 -16.56 -0.64
N PRO A 456 -8.65 -17.37 -0.17
CA PRO A 456 -8.07 -17.24 1.16
C PRO A 456 -7.48 -15.87 1.48
N ASP A 457 -6.91 -15.18 0.49
CA ASP A 457 -6.24 -13.88 0.68
C ASP A 457 -7.25 -12.73 0.74
N LEU A 458 -8.37 -12.82 0.02
CA LEU A 458 -9.42 -11.81 -0.03
C LEU A 458 -10.51 -12.02 1.03
N ARG A 459 -10.70 -13.26 1.47
CA ARG A 459 -11.80 -13.68 2.36
C ARG A 459 -11.95 -12.82 3.60
N THR A 460 -10.88 -12.65 4.35
CA THR A 460 -10.94 -11.91 5.62
C THR A 460 -11.37 -10.45 5.43
N GLY A 461 -10.91 -9.81 4.34
CA GLY A 461 -11.36 -8.46 3.97
C GLY A 461 -12.82 -8.41 3.57
N MET A 462 -13.29 -9.39 2.81
CA MET A 462 -14.68 -9.48 2.36
C MET A 462 -15.62 -9.79 3.52
N LEU A 463 -15.27 -10.72 4.42
CA LEU A 463 -16.03 -11.00 5.65
C LEU A 463 -16.24 -9.75 6.49
N ARG A 464 -15.21 -8.90 6.61
CA ARG A 464 -15.32 -7.62 7.30
C ARG A 464 -16.30 -6.67 6.60
N ASN A 465 -16.21 -6.53 5.27
CA ASN A 465 -17.11 -5.65 4.52
C ASN A 465 -18.58 -6.08 4.65
N LEU A 466 -18.83 -7.38 4.77
CA LEU A 466 -20.16 -7.95 4.96
C LEU A 466 -20.70 -7.80 6.40
N GLN A 467 -19.88 -7.32 7.37
CA GLN A 467 -20.37 -7.02 8.73
C GLN A 467 -21.16 -5.71 8.82
N GLY A 468 -21.11 -4.87 7.78
CA GLY A 468 -21.75 -3.55 7.85
C GLY A 468 -21.03 -2.60 8.79
N GLN A 469 -21.78 -1.80 9.50
CA GLN A 469 -21.25 -0.70 10.33
C GLN A 469 -20.99 -1.07 11.80
N GLU A 470 -21.15 -2.33 12.19
CA GLU A 470 -20.98 -2.77 13.58
C GLU A 470 -19.57 -2.50 14.14
N PHE A 471 -18.60 -2.34 13.24
CA PHE A 471 -17.20 -2.13 13.58
C PHE A 471 -16.75 -0.68 13.61
N THR A 472 -17.57 0.25 13.13
CA THR A 472 -17.05 1.59 12.95
C THR A 472 -17.58 2.53 14.01
N THR A 473 -16.70 3.37 14.50
CA THR A 473 -17.03 4.51 15.33
C THR A 473 -17.17 5.77 14.50
N LEU A 474 -16.93 5.71 13.17
CA LEU A 474 -17.01 6.87 12.30
C LEU A 474 -18.46 7.30 12.14
N ALA A 475 -18.75 8.53 12.51
CA ALA A 475 -20.02 9.18 12.26
C ALA A 475 -20.15 9.62 10.78
N GLY A 476 -21.36 9.96 10.35
CA GLY A 476 -21.61 10.54 9.03
C GLY A 476 -21.54 9.54 7.87
N ARG A 477 -21.73 8.24 8.13
CA ARG A 477 -21.85 7.26 7.06
C ARG A 477 -23.26 7.23 6.50
N THR A 478 -23.36 7.41 5.19
CA THR A 478 -24.61 7.33 4.42
C THR A 478 -24.73 6.01 3.68
N GLY A 479 -25.84 5.75 3.01
CA GLY A 479 -26.20 4.49 2.37
C GLY A 479 -25.16 3.84 1.44
N ALA A 480 -24.11 4.56 1.02
CA ALA A 480 -23.01 3.98 0.26
C ALA A 480 -22.22 2.92 1.05
N ASP A 481 -22.16 3.06 2.38
CA ASP A 481 -21.47 2.10 3.25
C ASP A 481 -22.30 0.84 3.50
N ASP A 482 -23.60 0.87 3.21
CA ASP A 482 -24.54 -0.24 3.44
C ASP A 482 -24.70 -1.14 2.20
N MET A 483 -23.97 -0.87 1.11
CA MET A 483 -24.11 -1.60 -0.16
C MET A 483 -23.80 -3.10 -0.05
N PHE A 484 -23.05 -3.51 0.97
CA PHE A 484 -22.75 -4.91 1.21
C PHE A 484 -23.86 -5.68 1.95
N LEU A 485 -24.70 -5.01 2.73
CA LEU A 485 -25.77 -5.67 3.50
C LEU A 485 -26.84 -6.33 2.63
N PRO A 486 -27.33 -5.71 1.54
CA PRO A 486 -28.24 -6.39 0.61
C PRO A 486 -27.62 -7.64 -0.01
N LEU A 487 -26.32 -7.61 -0.32
CA LEU A 487 -25.61 -8.77 -0.86
C LEU A 487 -25.49 -9.88 0.18
N LYS A 488 -25.17 -9.56 1.43
CA LYS A 488 -25.12 -10.54 2.53
C LYS A 488 -26.45 -11.27 2.73
N LYS A 489 -27.60 -10.61 2.50
CA LYS A 489 -28.94 -11.18 2.63
C LYS A 489 -29.31 -12.13 1.48
N ARG A 490 -28.57 -12.14 0.38
CA ARG A 490 -28.81 -13.07 -0.73
C ARG A 490 -28.54 -14.51 -0.28
N PRO A 491 -29.40 -15.50 -0.63
CA PRO A 491 -29.23 -16.89 -0.15
C PRO A 491 -27.87 -17.51 -0.53
N ASP A 492 -27.36 -17.23 -1.73
CA ASP A 492 -26.09 -17.73 -2.23
C ASP A 492 -24.88 -17.16 -1.46
N VAL A 493 -24.89 -15.86 -1.21
CA VAL A 493 -23.85 -15.18 -0.42
C VAL A 493 -23.95 -15.58 1.06
N ALA A 494 -25.16 -15.58 1.64
CA ALA A 494 -25.40 -15.93 3.05
C ALA A 494 -24.94 -17.36 3.36
N ALA A 495 -25.20 -18.31 2.47
CA ALA A 495 -24.76 -19.69 2.66
C ALA A 495 -23.23 -19.78 2.76
N LEU A 496 -22.50 -19.17 1.83
CA LEU A 496 -21.05 -19.18 1.84
C LEU A 496 -20.47 -18.34 3.00
N PHE A 497 -21.07 -17.18 3.31
CA PHE A 497 -20.68 -16.38 4.47
C PHE A 497 -20.72 -17.20 5.75
N ASN A 498 -21.82 -17.94 5.98
CA ASN A 498 -21.99 -18.77 7.17
C ASN A 498 -21.05 -19.99 7.17
N GLU A 499 -20.63 -20.49 5.99
CA GLU A 499 -19.64 -21.56 5.89
C GLU A 499 -18.26 -21.10 6.31
N VAL A 500 -17.80 -19.92 5.82
CA VAL A 500 -16.40 -19.48 5.98
C VAL A 500 -16.22 -18.43 7.07
N GLY A 501 -17.29 -17.82 7.58
CA GLY A 501 -17.26 -16.73 8.55
C GLY A 501 -18.33 -16.81 9.62
N ARG A 502 -18.44 -15.73 10.39
CA ARG A 502 -19.53 -15.46 11.34
C ARG A 502 -19.78 -13.96 11.45
N ASP A 503 -20.94 -13.62 11.98
CA ASP A 503 -21.17 -12.26 12.48
C ASP A 503 -20.31 -11.98 13.71
N LEU A 504 -19.97 -10.70 13.92
CA LEU A 504 -19.31 -10.26 15.12
C LEU A 504 -20.23 -10.52 16.33
N PRO A 505 -19.73 -11.13 17.41
CA PRO A 505 -20.53 -11.32 18.61
C PRO A 505 -21.14 -10.01 19.13
N PRO A 506 -22.42 -9.98 19.52
CA PRO A 506 -23.10 -8.75 19.99
C PRO A 506 -22.38 -8.04 21.14
N SER A 507 -21.63 -8.80 21.97
CA SER A 507 -20.83 -8.28 23.08
C SER A 507 -19.65 -7.41 22.61
N LEU A 508 -19.21 -7.57 21.36
CA LEU A 508 -18.06 -6.86 20.78
C LEU A 508 -18.46 -5.70 19.87
N ILE A 509 -19.77 -5.57 19.54
CA ILE A 509 -20.24 -4.44 18.73
C ILE A 509 -19.96 -3.14 19.47
N THR A 510 -19.28 -2.22 18.79
CA THR A 510 -18.91 -0.91 19.36
C THR A 510 -20.14 -0.08 19.74
N PRO A 511 -20.04 0.92 20.64
CA PRO A 511 -21.15 1.81 20.96
C PRO A 511 -21.69 2.55 19.72
N ALA A 512 -20.81 2.91 18.77
CA ALA A 512 -21.23 3.53 17.52
C ALA A 512 -21.97 2.56 16.61
N GLY A 513 -21.46 1.32 16.48
CA GLY A 513 -22.15 0.24 15.76
C GLY A 513 -23.54 -0.03 16.33
N LYS A 514 -23.70 -0.07 17.66
CA LYS A 514 -25.01 -0.23 18.31
C LYS A 514 -25.97 0.91 18.00
N ARG A 515 -25.51 2.16 17.99
CA ARG A 515 -26.34 3.32 17.60
C ARG A 515 -26.79 3.22 16.14
N TRP A 516 -25.85 2.84 15.25
CA TRP A 516 -26.17 2.65 13.84
C TRP A 516 -27.21 1.55 13.62
N LEU A 517 -27.08 0.38 14.26
CA LEU A 517 -28.07 -0.70 14.18
C LEU A 517 -29.45 -0.23 14.64
N ALA A 518 -29.52 0.50 15.75
CA ALA A 518 -30.79 1.04 16.26
C ALA A 518 -31.44 2.04 15.27
N GLN A 519 -30.66 2.81 14.52
CA GLN A 519 -31.16 3.70 13.47
C GLN A 519 -31.71 2.90 12.28
N GLN A 520 -31.04 1.81 11.87
CA GLN A 520 -31.52 0.94 10.80
C GLN A 520 -32.85 0.26 11.16
N ASP A 521 -32.97 -0.22 12.39
CA ASP A 521 -34.20 -0.83 12.88
C ASP A 521 -35.37 0.19 12.90
N ALA A 522 -35.09 1.44 13.26
CA ALA A 522 -36.08 2.52 13.27
C ALA A 522 -36.51 2.98 11.85
N ALA A 523 -35.59 2.87 10.88
CA ALA A 523 -35.85 3.23 9.48
C ALA A 523 -36.50 2.09 8.68
N ALA A 524 -36.51 0.87 9.19
CA ALA A 524 -37.18 -0.26 8.54
C ALA A 524 -38.70 0.04 8.44
N PRO A 525 -39.34 -0.07 7.26
CA PRO A 525 -40.76 0.12 7.15
C PRO A 525 -41.46 -0.85 8.09
N GLN A 526 -42.24 -0.32 9.05
CA GLN A 526 -43.09 -1.13 9.89
C GLN A 526 -43.99 -1.91 8.93
N SER A 527 -43.69 -3.20 8.73
CA SER A 527 -44.53 -4.11 7.97
C SER A 527 -45.89 -4.11 8.66
N GLY A 528 -46.81 -3.33 8.08
CA GLY A 528 -48.17 -3.15 8.59
C GLY A 528 -48.79 -4.50 8.79
N GLY A 529 -49.27 -4.69 10.01
CA GLY A 529 -50.05 -5.86 10.41
C GLY A 529 -51.40 -5.94 9.72
#